data_0fc4c2fd0da964231f22a9c78292b2ea
#
_entry.id   0fc4c2fd0da964231f22a9c78292b2ea
#
_cell.length_a   1.000
_cell.length_b   1.000
_cell.length_c   1.000
_cell.angle_alpha   90.00
_cell.angle_beta   90.00
_cell.angle_gamma   90.00
#
_symmetry.space_group_name_H-M   'P 1'
#
loop_
_entity.id
_entity.type
_entity.pdbx_description
1 polymer ?
#
loop_
_entity_poly.entity_id
_entity_poly.type
_entity_poly.pdbx_seq_one_letter_code
_entity_poly.pdbx_strand_id
1 'polypeptide(L)'
;MIPATPVEQGGLTGSVSDEKEWQDLGIAIPAFATDANKPTPANAQGTGALGVEVARVITADLRNNGLFLPVGPDALPRPSYPEIPAPNWGIWSGRNADMLVHGHVVAEGDGNLTIACHLYDVSLRQQLVSQTWRLPPADWRRGAHKCADLVYSRLSGESPFFDSKIAYIAETGPKGHRTKQLAIMDSDGANHRFITTGKATALTPRYSPDYRSIVYLSYLNGNPRIYVYDLASGSQRLVTQSTNPTFAPRWSPDGKTILYSMAVNGNTDIYSVSAQGGPSKRLTDAPGIDVGGSFSPDGRSIVFESDRSGSQQIYIMNADGSNQRRISFFGGRAATPEWSPRGDQIAFTHIAGNFRVALMDPSGGNVRHLTDSWQDEAPTWSPNGRIIQFFRTERNSGRTSLWQVDLTGRNLRRLATPVDGSDPAWGPVLP
;
A
#
# COMPACT_ATOMS: atom_id res chain seq x y z
N MET A 1 -30.97 -36.46 -6.74
CA MET A 1 -30.07 -35.42 -6.30
C MET A 1 -28.71 -36.07 -6.07
N ILE A 2 -27.78 -35.89 -7.00
CA ILE A 2 -26.40 -36.35 -6.92
C ILE A 2 -25.61 -35.18 -6.34
N PRO A 3 -24.84 -35.35 -5.25
CA PRO A 3 -24.02 -34.26 -4.73
C PRO A 3 -22.86 -33.98 -5.67
N ALA A 4 -22.70 -32.71 -6.04
CA ALA A 4 -21.57 -32.23 -6.82
C ALA A 4 -20.28 -32.38 -6.00
N THR A 5 -19.31 -33.13 -6.53
CA THR A 5 -17.94 -33.22 -6.03
C THR A 5 -17.25 -31.84 -6.18
N PRO A 6 -16.53 -31.36 -5.16
CA PRO A 6 -15.72 -30.19 -5.31
C PRO A 6 -14.59 -30.43 -6.32
N VAL A 7 -14.47 -29.59 -7.30
CA VAL A 7 -13.31 -29.53 -8.19
C VAL A 7 -12.11 -29.10 -7.33
N GLU A 8 -11.16 -29.97 -7.10
CA GLU A 8 -9.85 -29.64 -6.54
C GLU A 8 -9.20 -28.60 -7.46
N GLN A 9 -9.07 -27.37 -6.96
CA GLN A 9 -8.21 -26.38 -7.56
C GLN A 9 -6.78 -26.82 -7.33
N GLY A 10 -6.14 -27.38 -8.35
CA GLY A 10 -4.71 -27.62 -8.38
C GLY A 10 -3.96 -26.30 -8.35
N GLY A 11 -3.83 -25.70 -7.16
CA GLY A 11 -2.86 -24.65 -6.87
C GLY A 11 -1.52 -25.32 -6.64
N LEU A 12 -0.45 -24.77 -7.16
CA LEU A 12 0.91 -25.11 -6.74
C LEU A 12 0.99 -24.88 -5.22
N THR A 13 0.82 -25.93 -4.43
CA THR A 13 1.00 -25.91 -2.98
C THR A 13 2.49 -26.04 -2.68
N GLY A 14 3.25 -24.98 -2.91
CA GLY A 14 4.56 -24.79 -2.32
C GLY A 14 4.40 -24.16 -0.94
N SER A 15 4.86 -24.83 0.10
CA SER A 15 4.96 -24.20 1.42
C SER A 15 6.01 -23.07 1.34
N VAL A 16 5.73 -21.93 1.97
CA VAL A 16 6.59 -20.72 2.03
C VAL A 16 7.94 -20.98 2.75
N SER A 17 8.34 -22.21 2.98
CA SER A 17 9.62 -22.62 3.58
C SER A 17 10.78 -22.74 2.60
N ASP A 18 10.54 -22.80 1.29
CA ASP A 18 11.60 -22.89 0.28
C ASP A 18 11.71 -21.59 -0.53
N GLU A 19 12.29 -20.57 0.11
CA GLU A 19 12.48 -19.21 -0.42
C GLU A 19 13.37 -19.12 -1.67
N LYS A 20 13.95 -20.21 -2.14
CA LYS A 20 14.85 -20.22 -3.30
C LYS A 20 14.18 -20.48 -4.65
N GLU A 21 13.03 -21.11 -4.68
CA GLU A 21 12.42 -21.57 -5.94
C GLU A 21 11.54 -20.52 -6.65
N TRP A 22 11.12 -19.45 -5.98
CA TRP A 22 10.22 -18.43 -6.56
C TRP A 22 10.93 -17.33 -7.35
N GLN A 23 12.25 -17.16 -7.19
CA GLN A 23 12.99 -16.05 -7.80
C GLN A 23 13.28 -16.23 -9.28
N ASP A 24 12.97 -17.36 -9.87
CA ASP A 24 13.35 -17.71 -11.25
C ASP A 24 12.18 -17.85 -12.22
N LEU A 25 10.92 -17.59 -11.79
CA LEU A 25 9.78 -17.70 -12.69
C LEU A 25 9.80 -16.58 -13.75
N GLY A 26 10.22 -16.95 -14.96
CA GLY A 26 10.25 -16.05 -16.10
C GLY A 26 8.83 -15.72 -16.61
N ILE A 27 8.52 -14.43 -16.75
CA ILE A 27 7.22 -13.98 -17.30
C ILE A 27 7.47 -13.07 -18.51
N ALA A 28 7.07 -13.51 -19.70
CA ALA A 28 7.08 -12.67 -20.89
C ALA A 28 5.84 -11.76 -20.93
N ILE A 29 6.04 -10.46 -21.08
CA ILE A 29 4.98 -9.43 -21.12
C ILE A 29 5.19 -8.57 -22.36
N PRO A 30 4.80 -9.04 -23.58
CA PRO A 30 4.90 -8.26 -24.78
C PRO A 30 3.91 -7.08 -24.77
N ALA A 31 4.10 -6.13 -25.67
CA ALA A 31 3.15 -5.03 -25.85
C ALA A 31 1.73 -5.58 -26.08
N PHE A 32 0.75 -4.97 -25.45
CA PHE A 32 -0.66 -5.31 -25.65
C PHE A 32 -1.08 -4.91 -27.07
N ALA A 33 -1.76 -5.82 -27.76
CA ALA A 33 -2.22 -5.60 -29.12
C ALA A 33 -3.43 -4.67 -29.18
N THR A 34 -3.78 -4.25 -30.37
CA THR A 34 -5.02 -3.50 -30.64
C THR A 34 -5.65 -4.01 -31.93
N ASP A 35 -6.96 -3.95 -32.04
CA ASP A 35 -7.71 -4.27 -33.26
C ASP A 35 -7.47 -3.23 -34.35
N ALA A 36 -7.43 -1.96 -33.94
CA ALA A 36 -7.15 -0.81 -34.80
C ALA A 36 -6.47 0.28 -33.98
N ASN A 37 -5.37 0.85 -34.46
CA ASN A 37 -4.68 1.93 -33.75
C ASN A 37 -5.49 3.23 -33.80
N LYS A 38 -6.16 3.56 -32.72
CA LYS A 38 -7.00 4.74 -32.56
C LYS A 38 -6.42 5.69 -31.49
N PRO A 39 -6.21 6.98 -31.80
CA PRO A 39 -5.88 7.99 -30.79
C PRO A 39 -6.95 8.05 -29.71
N THR A 40 -6.50 8.24 -28.45
CA THR A 40 -7.38 8.33 -27.29
C THR A 40 -6.89 9.44 -26.35
N PRO A 41 -7.73 9.93 -25.43
CA PRO A 41 -7.28 10.88 -24.40
C PRO A 41 -6.15 10.33 -23.52
N ALA A 42 -6.02 8.99 -23.39
CA ALA A 42 -4.94 8.34 -22.66
C ALA A 42 -3.59 8.38 -23.41
N ASN A 43 -3.63 8.32 -24.75
CA ASN A 43 -2.44 8.35 -25.60
C ASN A 43 -2.77 8.85 -27.01
N ALA A 44 -2.22 10.01 -27.36
CA ALA A 44 -2.44 10.63 -28.68
C ALA A 44 -1.82 9.85 -29.86
N GLN A 45 -0.83 8.99 -29.61
CA GLN A 45 -0.23 8.11 -30.62
C GLN A 45 -1.08 6.87 -30.92
N GLY A 46 -2.12 6.65 -30.11
CA GLY A 46 -3.11 5.60 -30.29
C GLY A 46 -2.98 4.42 -29.33
N THR A 47 -3.94 3.50 -29.48
CA THR A 47 -4.07 2.30 -28.65
C THR A 47 -2.88 1.34 -28.77
N GLY A 48 -2.16 1.32 -29.90
CA GLY A 48 -0.96 0.53 -30.05
C GLY A 48 0.21 1.03 -29.18
N ALA A 49 0.40 2.36 -29.08
CA ALA A 49 1.37 2.95 -28.18
C ALA A 49 0.92 2.78 -26.71
N LEU A 50 -0.36 2.92 -26.42
CA LEU A 50 -0.92 2.68 -25.10
C LEU A 50 -0.72 1.23 -24.64
N GLY A 51 -0.83 0.25 -25.56
CA GLY A 51 -0.55 -1.16 -25.26
C GLY A 51 0.89 -1.44 -24.82
N VAL A 52 1.86 -0.65 -25.33
CA VAL A 52 3.26 -0.70 -24.84
C VAL A 52 3.34 -0.17 -23.39
N GLU A 53 2.69 0.96 -23.10
CA GLU A 53 2.70 1.53 -21.76
C GLU A 53 1.99 0.64 -20.73
N VAL A 54 0.87 0.02 -21.10
CA VAL A 54 0.18 -0.97 -20.25
C VAL A 54 1.13 -2.12 -19.88
N ALA A 55 1.80 -2.70 -20.87
CA ALA A 55 2.77 -3.78 -20.63
C ALA A 55 3.97 -3.35 -19.77
N ARG A 56 4.44 -2.09 -19.91
CA ARG A 56 5.51 -1.53 -19.06
C ARG A 56 5.08 -1.42 -17.60
N VAL A 57 3.86 -0.95 -17.33
CA VAL A 57 3.33 -0.87 -15.97
C VAL A 57 3.23 -2.26 -15.35
N ILE A 58 2.63 -3.23 -16.04
CA ILE A 58 2.53 -4.61 -15.58
C ILE A 58 3.92 -5.20 -15.28
N THR A 59 4.88 -4.97 -16.17
CA THR A 59 6.26 -5.43 -16.00
C THR A 59 6.90 -4.82 -14.76
N ALA A 60 6.69 -3.52 -14.51
CA ALA A 60 7.24 -2.84 -13.34
C ALA A 60 6.61 -3.37 -12.05
N ASP A 61 5.29 -3.54 -12.00
CA ASP A 61 4.57 -4.08 -10.84
C ASP A 61 5.08 -5.47 -10.48
N LEU A 62 5.11 -6.39 -11.46
CA LEU A 62 5.55 -7.77 -11.24
C LEU A 62 7.05 -7.88 -10.93
N ARG A 63 7.88 -6.97 -11.41
CA ARG A 63 9.30 -6.90 -11.03
C ARG A 63 9.47 -6.40 -9.60
N ASN A 64 8.74 -5.36 -9.25
CA ASN A 64 8.89 -4.64 -7.98
C ASN A 64 8.39 -5.41 -6.76
N ASN A 65 7.58 -6.47 -6.93
CA ASN A 65 7.20 -7.35 -5.81
C ASN A 65 8.29 -8.37 -5.44
N GLY A 66 9.26 -8.61 -6.33
CA GLY A 66 10.41 -9.46 -6.08
C GLY A 66 10.19 -10.96 -6.17
N LEU A 67 9.00 -11.40 -6.56
CA LEU A 67 8.68 -12.83 -6.72
C LEU A 67 8.95 -13.36 -8.14
N PHE A 68 9.01 -12.48 -9.15
CA PHE A 68 9.06 -12.87 -10.56
C PHE A 68 10.20 -12.19 -11.31
N LEU A 69 10.58 -12.79 -12.45
CA LEU A 69 11.53 -12.24 -13.42
C LEU A 69 10.80 -11.83 -14.71
N PRO A 70 10.04 -10.70 -14.70
CA PRO A 70 9.32 -10.27 -15.88
C PRO A 70 10.26 -9.67 -16.93
N VAL A 71 10.04 -10.07 -18.18
CA VAL A 71 10.64 -9.47 -19.38
C VAL A 71 9.59 -8.61 -20.06
N GLY A 72 9.87 -7.32 -20.17
CA GLY A 72 8.91 -6.33 -20.66
C GLY A 72 8.87 -6.18 -22.18
N PRO A 73 8.01 -5.29 -22.69
CA PRO A 73 7.65 -5.23 -24.11
C PRO A 73 8.80 -4.87 -25.04
N ASP A 74 9.79 -4.12 -24.57
CA ASP A 74 10.87 -3.60 -25.42
C ASP A 74 11.81 -4.70 -25.92
N ALA A 75 11.92 -5.83 -25.20
CA ALA A 75 12.75 -6.97 -25.54
C ALA A 75 11.99 -8.11 -26.23
N LEU A 76 10.69 -7.94 -26.46
CA LEU A 76 9.81 -9.00 -26.97
C LEU A 76 9.16 -8.64 -28.30
N PRO A 77 8.84 -9.64 -29.16
CA PRO A 77 8.06 -9.39 -30.37
C PRO A 77 6.66 -8.92 -30.01
N ARG A 78 6.08 -8.09 -30.87
CA ARG A 78 4.71 -7.59 -30.69
C ARG A 78 3.73 -8.61 -31.25
N PRO A 79 2.78 -9.14 -30.45
CA PRO A 79 1.74 -10.00 -30.97
C PRO A 79 0.73 -9.20 -31.79
N SER A 80 0.14 -9.84 -32.79
CA SER A 80 -1.02 -9.33 -33.48
C SER A 80 -2.30 -9.54 -32.65
N TYR A 81 -3.37 -8.78 -32.92
CA TYR A 81 -4.61 -8.89 -32.18
C TYR A 81 -5.24 -10.31 -32.22
N PRO A 82 -5.26 -11.05 -33.36
CA PRO A 82 -5.75 -12.43 -33.40
C PRO A 82 -4.90 -13.43 -32.59
N GLU A 83 -3.61 -13.13 -32.31
CA GLU A 83 -2.74 -13.99 -31.52
C GLU A 83 -3.00 -13.90 -30.01
N ILE A 84 -3.79 -12.93 -29.53
CA ILE A 84 -4.04 -12.76 -28.12
C ILE A 84 -4.74 -13.98 -27.50
N PRO A 85 -5.88 -14.48 -28.04
CA PRO A 85 -6.51 -15.69 -27.51
C PRO A 85 -5.85 -17.00 -27.97
N ALA A 86 -4.98 -16.96 -28.98
CA ALA A 86 -4.32 -18.12 -29.57
C ALA A 86 -2.82 -17.86 -29.81
N PRO A 87 -2.00 -17.88 -28.74
CA PRO A 87 -0.58 -17.56 -28.84
C PRO A 87 0.19 -18.45 -29.82
N ASN A 88 1.10 -17.85 -30.59
CA ASN A 88 2.06 -18.60 -31.38
C ASN A 88 3.15 -19.20 -30.48
N TRP A 89 2.93 -20.41 -29.97
CA TRP A 89 3.82 -21.06 -29.01
C TRP A 89 5.26 -21.20 -29.50
N GLY A 90 5.49 -21.32 -30.83
CA GLY A 90 6.83 -21.36 -31.38
C GLY A 90 7.68 -20.11 -31.11
N ILE A 91 7.03 -18.97 -30.92
CA ILE A 91 7.71 -17.70 -30.56
C ILE A 91 8.12 -17.71 -29.09
N TRP A 92 7.26 -18.24 -28.20
CA TRP A 92 7.40 -18.08 -26.75
C TRP A 92 8.22 -19.19 -26.08
N SER A 93 8.13 -20.44 -26.57
CA SER A 93 8.81 -21.60 -25.99
C SER A 93 10.36 -21.55 -26.03
N GLY A 94 10.95 -20.63 -26.78
CA GLY A 94 12.41 -20.47 -26.87
C GLY A 94 12.98 -19.29 -26.10
N ARG A 95 12.20 -18.62 -25.20
CA ARG A 95 12.57 -17.33 -24.61
C ARG A 95 12.79 -17.35 -23.10
N ASN A 96 13.04 -18.51 -22.51
CA ASN A 96 13.18 -18.67 -21.05
C ASN A 96 12.05 -18.01 -20.25
N ALA A 97 10.83 -18.08 -20.79
CA ALA A 97 9.63 -17.59 -20.15
C ALA A 97 8.74 -18.79 -19.84
N ASP A 98 8.49 -19.02 -18.56
CA ASP A 98 7.58 -20.06 -18.09
C ASP A 98 6.13 -19.63 -18.29
N MET A 99 5.89 -18.33 -18.15
CA MET A 99 4.57 -17.70 -18.25
C MET A 99 4.56 -16.62 -19.33
N LEU A 100 3.40 -16.42 -19.92
CA LEU A 100 3.15 -15.40 -20.92
C LEU A 100 1.91 -14.58 -20.53
N VAL A 101 2.08 -13.27 -20.43
CA VAL A 101 0.97 -12.32 -20.26
C VAL A 101 0.65 -11.70 -21.61
N HIS A 102 -0.44 -12.12 -22.24
CA HIS A 102 -0.98 -11.50 -23.44
C HIS A 102 -2.14 -10.58 -23.10
N GLY A 103 -2.33 -9.56 -23.89
CA GLY A 103 -3.48 -8.67 -23.73
C GLY A 103 -3.72 -7.76 -24.92
N HIS A 104 -4.84 -7.06 -24.87
CA HIS A 104 -5.16 -6.05 -25.86
C HIS A 104 -5.74 -4.78 -25.23
N VAL A 105 -5.60 -3.68 -25.95
CA VAL A 105 -6.21 -2.38 -25.64
C VAL A 105 -7.04 -1.96 -26.85
N VAL A 106 -8.33 -1.78 -26.66
CA VAL A 106 -9.29 -1.38 -27.70
C VAL A 106 -10.00 -0.11 -27.28
N ALA A 107 -10.10 0.86 -28.21
CA ALA A 107 -10.89 2.07 -28.01
C ALA A 107 -12.33 1.83 -28.49
N GLU A 108 -13.27 1.87 -27.56
CA GLU A 108 -14.68 1.63 -27.79
C GLU A 108 -15.39 2.84 -28.46
N GLY A 109 -16.53 2.58 -29.08
CA GLY A 109 -17.32 3.62 -29.75
C GLY A 109 -17.95 4.65 -28.79
N ASP A 110 -18.04 4.34 -27.50
CA ASP A 110 -18.54 5.24 -26.45
C ASP A 110 -17.45 6.07 -25.73
N GLY A 111 -16.20 5.96 -26.21
CA GLY A 111 -15.07 6.69 -25.68
C GLY A 111 -14.35 6.01 -24.52
N ASN A 112 -14.80 4.83 -24.06
CA ASN A 112 -14.08 4.03 -23.08
C ASN A 112 -12.96 3.20 -23.73
N LEU A 113 -12.10 2.63 -22.89
CA LEU A 113 -11.11 1.62 -23.27
C LEU A 113 -11.54 0.25 -22.75
N THR A 114 -11.34 -0.76 -23.56
CA THR A 114 -11.34 -2.17 -23.13
C THR A 114 -9.90 -2.64 -23.01
N ILE A 115 -9.51 -3.12 -21.83
CA ILE A 115 -8.21 -3.72 -21.57
C ILE A 115 -8.45 -5.17 -21.16
N ALA A 116 -7.94 -6.13 -21.95
CA ALA A 116 -8.00 -7.56 -21.63
C ALA A 116 -6.62 -8.09 -21.27
N CYS A 117 -6.59 -8.99 -20.32
CA CYS A 117 -5.38 -9.63 -19.78
C CYS A 117 -5.59 -11.14 -19.78
N HIS A 118 -4.64 -11.88 -20.32
CA HIS A 118 -4.61 -13.34 -20.36
C HIS A 118 -3.25 -13.81 -19.84
N LEU A 119 -3.26 -14.74 -18.91
CA LEU A 119 -2.07 -15.43 -18.44
C LEU A 119 -2.05 -16.84 -18.98
N TYR A 120 -0.93 -17.23 -19.57
CA TYR A 120 -0.70 -18.56 -20.13
C TYR A 120 0.52 -19.22 -19.49
N ASP A 121 0.44 -20.53 -19.28
CA ASP A 121 1.60 -21.40 -19.10
C ASP A 121 2.15 -21.76 -20.48
N VAL A 122 3.41 -21.43 -20.70
CA VAL A 122 4.06 -21.63 -22.00
C VAL A 122 4.39 -23.10 -22.28
N SER A 123 4.77 -23.84 -21.24
CA SER A 123 5.14 -25.27 -21.34
C SER A 123 3.92 -26.13 -21.57
N LEU A 124 2.83 -25.87 -20.83
CA LEU A 124 1.56 -26.59 -20.95
C LEU A 124 0.72 -26.08 -22.13
N ARG A 125 1.06 -24.92 -22.70
CA ARG A 125 0.28 -24.24 -23.76
C ARG A 125 -1.17 -24.01 -23.34
N GLN A 126 -1.39 -23.63 -22.10
CA GLN A 126 -2.70 -23.50 -21.48
C GLN A 126 -2.93 -22.10 -20.92
N GLN A 127 -4.14 -21.58 -21.12
CA GLN A 127 -4.59 -20.38 -20.43
C GLN A 127 -4.89 -20.69 -18.97
N LEU A 128 -4.25 -19.98 -18.04
CA LEU A 128 -4.45 -20.13 -16.60
C LEU A 128 -5.56 -19.24 -16.07
N VAL A 129 -5.68 -18.02 -16.59
CA VAL A 129 -6.71 -17.05 -16.20
C VAL A 129 -6.81 -15.96 -17.26
N SER A 130 -7.98 -15.34 -17.39
CA SER A 130 -8.17 -14.12 -18.17
C SER A 130 -9.25 -13.25 -17.57
N GLN A 131 -9.12 -11.94 -17.78
CA GLN A 131 -10.12 -10.96 -17.41
C GLN A 131 -10.07 -9.74 -18.33
N THR A 132 -11.22 -9.08 -18.47
CA THR A 132 -11.39 -7.88 -19.30
C THR A 132 -12.03 -6.79 -18.46
N TRP A 133 -11.50 -5.57 -18.59
CA TRP A 133 -12.04 -4.38 -17.92
C TRP A 133 -12.39 -3.32 -18.93
N ARG A 134 -13.52 -2.65 -18.71
CA ARG A 134 -13.92 -1.47 -19.45
C ARG A 134 -13.76 -0.25 -18.55
N LEU A 135 -12.95 0.71 -18.98
CA LEU A 135 -12.47 1.81 -18.15
C LEU A 135 -12.49 3.13 -18.94
N PRO A 136 -12.72 4.28 -18.29
CA PRO A 136 -12.43 5.57 -18.88
C PRO A 136 -10.95 5.66 -19.29
N PRO A 137 -10.60 6.39 -20.36
CA PRO A 137 -9.20 6.54 -20.79
C PRO A 137 -8.27 7.08 -19.70
N ALA A 138 -8.77 7.92 -18.80
CA ALA A 138 -7.99 8.43 -17.66
C ALA A 138 -7.55 7.33 -16.68
N ASP A 139 -8.27 6.21 -16.62
CA ASP A 139 -8.05 5.11 -15.71
C ASP A 139 -7.26 3.93 -16.33
N TRP A 140 -6.64 4.13 -17.48
CA TRP A 140 -5.92 3.07 -18.19
C TRP A 140 -4.86 2.36 -17.33
N ARG A 141 -4.18 3.10 -16.43
CA ARG A 141 -3.20 2.53 -15.50
C ARG A 141 -3.84 1.57 -14.52
N ARG A 142 -5.06 1.84 -14.06
CA ARG A 142 -5.83 0.89 -13.24
C ARG A 142 -6.03 -0.45 -13.96
N GLY A 143 -6.31 -0.42 -15.27
CA GLY A 143 -6.38 -1.64 -16.08
C GLY A 143 -5.07 -2.42 -16.11
N ALA A 144 -3.93 -1.73 -16.17
CA ALA A 144 -2.61 -2.35 -16.08
C ALA A 144 -2.34 -2.95 -14.69
N HIS A 145 -2.60 -2.21 -13.62
CA HIS A 145 -2.46 -2.70 -12.23
C HIS A 145 -3.40 -3.89 -11.95
N LYS A 146 -4.65 -3.86 -12.44
CA LYS A 146 -5.59 -4.99 -12.33
C LYS A 146 -5.08 -6.24 -13.08
N CYS A 147 -4.42 -6.08 -14.22
CA CYS A 147 -3.77 -7.18 -14.92
C CYS A 147 -2.59 -7.73 -14.11
N ALA A 148 -1.74 -6.86 -13.55
CA ALA A 148 -0.66 -7.28 -12.66
C ALA A 148 -1.20 -8.02 -11.41
N ASP A 149 -2.27 -7.53 -10.80
CA ASP A 149 -2.97 -8.17 -9.69
C ASP A 149 -3.53 -9.55 -10.06
N LEU A 150 -4.14 -9.68 -11.25
CA LEU A 150 -4.65 -10.95 -11.77
C LEU A 150 -3.53 -12.00 -11.91
N VAL A 151 -2.41 -11.60 -12.50
CA VAL A 151 -1.23 -12.45 -12.69
C VAL A 151 -0.61 -12.82 -11.35
N TYR A 152 -0.37 -11.82 -10.50
CA TYR A 152 0.20 -11.99 -9.17
C TYR A 152 -0.62 -12.97 -8.32
N SER A 153 -1.92 -12.72 -8.21
CA SER A 153 -2.81 -13.55 -7.39
C SER A 153 -2.93 -14.98 -7.92
N ARG A 154 -2.97 -15.15 -9.27
CA ARG A 154 -3.04 -16.48 -9.86
C ARG A 154 -1.78 -17.32 -9.64
N LEU A 155 -0.61 -16.69 -9.66
CA LEU A 155 0.67 -17.39 -9.51
C LEU A 155 1.08 -17.57 -8.05
N SER A 156 0.90 -16.56 -7.19
CA SER A 156 1.33 -16.61 -5.79
C SER A 156 0.26 -17.13 -4.82
N GLY A 157 -1.01 -17.14 -5.20
CA GLY A 157 -2.14 -17.41 -4.28
C GLY A 157 -2.45 -16.27 -3.31
N GLU A 158 -1.77 -15.14 -3.41
CA GLU A 158 -1.92 -14.00 -2.51
C GLU A 158 -2.99 -13.01 -3.00
N SER A 159 -3.54 -12.22 -2.09
CA SER A 159 -4.51 -11.18 -2.42
C SER A 159 -3.87 -10.05 -3.26
N PRO A 160 -4.64 -9.38 -4.13
CA PRO A 160 -4.17 -8.27 -4.96
C PRO A 160 -3.77 -7.06 -4.12
N PHE A 161 -2.91 -6.17 -4.68
CA PHE A 161 -2.51 -4.92 -4.01
C PHE A 161 -2.00 -3.81 -4.95
N PHE A 162 -1.78 -4.09 -6.25
CA PHE A 162 -1.23 -3.09 -7.19
C PHE A 162 -2.24 -1.99 -7.51
N ASP A 163 -3.52 -2.34 -7.77
CA ASP A 163 -4.57 -1.32 -8.01
C ASP A 163 -5.00 -0.66 -6.70
N SER A 164 -4.07 0.05 -6.09
CA SER A 164 -4.23 0.79 -4.84
C SER A 164 -3.51 2.14 -4.93
N LYS A 165 -3.69 2.99 -3.91
CA LYS A 165 -3.03 4.30 -3.85
C LYS A 165 -2.30 4.50 -2.53
N ILE A 166 -1.33 5.39 -2.58
CA ILE A 166 -0.55 5.83 -1.43
C ILE A 166 -0.90 7.28 -1.14
N ALA A 167 -1.29 7.56 0.10
CA ALA A 167 -1.28 8.90 0.65
C ALA A 167 0.06 9.13 1.38
N TYR A 168 0.59 10.33 1.31
CA TYR A 168 1.83 10.67 2.00
C TYR A 168 1.93 12.18 2.23
N ILE A 169 2.87 12.58 3.04
CA ILE A 169 3.19 14.00 3.24
C ILE A 169 4.32 14.39 2.29
N ALA A 170 3.94 15.17 1.28
CA ALA A 170 4.87 15.76 0.34
C ALA A 170 5.55 16.99 0.97
N GLU A 171 6.87 17.02 0.97
CA GLU A 171 7.67 18.05 1.61
C GLU A 171 8.43 18.87 0.57
N THR A 172 8.20 20.18 0.57
CA THR A 172 8.86 21.13 -0.34
C THR A 172 9.53 22.26 0.46
N GLY A 173 10.46 22.98 -0.16
CA GLY A 173 11.19 24.08 0.47
C GLY A 173 12.45 23.67 1.22
N PRO A 174 13.23 24.65 1.71
CA PRO A 174 14.51 24.41 2.35
C PRO A 174 14.36 23.83 3.77
N LYS A 175 15.41 23.19 4.28
CA LYS A 175 15.49 22.69 5.65
C LYS A 175 15.14 23.80 6.66
N GLY A 176 14.25 23.53 7.59
CA GLY A 176 13.75 24.49 8.60
C GLY A 176 12.55 25.33 8.17
N HIS A 177 12.20 25.36 6.87
CA HIS A 177 11.04 26.06 6.32
C HIS A 177 10.29 25.18 5.31
N ARG A 178 10.08 23.90 5.66
CA ARG A 178 9.39 22.96 4.78
C ARG A 178 7.88 23.18 4.80
N THR A 179 7.30 23.24 3.62
CA THR A 179 5.86 23.11 3.43
C THR A 179 5.51 21.61 3.38
N LYS A 180 4.59 21.20 4.22
CA LYS A 180 4.12 19.81 4.34
C LYS A 180 2.67 19.72 3.91
N GLN A 181 2.45 18.99 2.80
CA GLN A 181 1.14 18.87 2.14
C GLN A 181 0.72 17.41 2.07
N LEU A 182 -0.57 17.16 2.29
CA LEU A 182 -1.15 15.87 1.94
C LEU A 182 -1.13 15.70 0.42
N ALA A 183 -0.57 14.61 -0.05
CA ALA A 183 -0.56 14.20 -1.45
C ALA A 183 -0.98 12.74 -1.60
N ILE A 184 -1.45 12.36 -2.78
CA ILE A 184 -1.76 10.99 -3.17
C ILE A 184 -1.12 10.65 -4.50
N MET A 185 -0.86 9.35 -4.71
CA MET A 185 -0.31 8.80 -5.95
C MET A 185 -0.75 7.34 -6.10
N ASP A 186 -0.54 6.74 -7.26
CA ASP A 186 -0.70 5.30 -7.46
C ASP A 186 0.36 4.52 -6.66
N SER A 187 0.15 3.24 -6.45
CA SER A 187 1.06 2.38 -5.67
C SER A 187 2.50 2.34 -6.22
N ASP A 188 2.68 2.64 -7.51
CA ASP A 188 3.97 2.72 -8.20
C ASP A 188 4.58 4.14 -8.25
N GLY A 189 3.90 5.13 -7.68
CA GLY A 189 4.34 6.55 -7.64
C GLY A 189 3.81 7.42 -8.76
N ALA A 190 3.07 6.87 -9.73
CA ALA A 190 2.47 7.64 -10.80
C ALA A 190 1.24 8.46 -10.34
N ASN A 191 0.74 9.32 -11.22
CA ASN A 191 -0.48 10.12 -11.00
C ASN A 191 -0.47 10.93 -9.69
N HIS A 192 0.71 11.43 -9.31
CA HIS A 192 0.86 12.27 -8.13
C HIS A 192 0.00 13.53 -8.21
N ARG A 193 -0.69 13.83 -7.10
CA ARG A 193 -1.39 15.10 -6.92
C ARG A 193 -1.40 15.56 -5.47
N PHE A 194 -1.30 16.85 -5.26
CA PHE A 194 -1.52 17.46 -3.95
C PHE A 194 -3.02 17.48 -3.61
N ILE A 195 -3.35 17.16 -2.37
CA ILE A 195 -4.72 17.19 -1.82
C ILE A 195 -4.95 18.47 -1.05
N THR A 196 -3.95 18.94 -0.30
CA THR A 196 -4.02 20.19 0.45
C THR A 196 -3.15 21.29 -0.20
N THR A 197 -3.45 22.56 0.11
CA THR A 197 -2.83 23.71 -0.52
C THR A 197 -1.44 24.09 0.04
N GLY A 198 -1.01 23.45 1.13
CA GLY A 198 0.24 23.80 1.83
C GLY A 198 0.16 25.07 2.71
N LYS A 199 -1.00 25.71 2.81
CA LYS A 199 -1.22 26.86 3.72
C LYS A 199 -1.12 26.46 5.19
N ALA A 200 -1.36 25.22 5.50
CA ALA A 200 -1.22 24.64 6.83
C ALA A 200 -0.45 23.31 6.73
N THR A 201 0.38 23.03 7.71
CA THR A 201 1.09 21.75 7.83
C THR A 201 0.07 20.60 7.94
N ALA A 202 0.25 19.58 7.10
CA ALA A 202 -0.47 18.31 7.16
C ALA A 202 0.50 17.18 7.57
N LEU A 203 0.03 16.20 8.36
CA LEU A 203 0.82 15.07 8.86
C LEU A 203 -0.04 13.82 9.00
N THR A 204 0.59 12.66 9.09
CA THR A 204 0.02 11.36 9.47
C THR A 204 -1.30 11.00 8.78
N PRO A 205 -1.36 10.99 7.44
CA PRO A 205 -2.58 10.63 6.72
C PRO A 205 -2.91 9.14 6.87
N ARG A 206 -4.22 8.79 6.80
CA ARG A 206 -4.67 7.38 6.74
C ARG A 206 -5.93 7.29 5.92
N TYR A 207 -5.97 6.37 4.95
CA TYR A 207 -7.18 6.07 4.19
C TYR A 207 -8.25 5.43 5.07
N SER A 208 -9.51 5.75 4.79
CA SER A 208 -10.63 4.95 5.28
C SER A 208 -10.67 3.58 4.59
N PRO A 209 -11.20 2.52 5.25
CA PRO A 209 -11.26 1.18 4.66
C PRO A 209 -12.04 1.09 3.35
N ASP A 210 -13.01 2.00 3.14
CA ASP A 210 -13.82 2.09 1.93
C ASP A 210 -13.21 2.99 0.84
N TYR A 211 -11.98 3.48 1.04
CA TYR A 211 -11.25 4.36 0.12
C TYR A 211 -11.89 5.74 -0.13
N ARG A 212 -12.96 6.12 0.56
CA ARG A 212 -13.68 7.38 0.28
C ARG A 212 -13.07 8.60 0.95
N SER A 213 -12.31 8.40 2.02
CA SER A 213 -11.81 9.50 2.84
C SER A 213 -10.37 9.28 3.30
N ILE A 214 -9.71 10.37 3.69
CA ILE A 214 -8.43 10.35 4.38
C ILE A 214 -8.59 11.10 5.71
N VAL A 215 -8.28 10.43 6.83
CA VAL A 215 -8.10 11.12 8.10
C VAL A 215 -6.65 11.59 8.21
N TYR A 216 -6.43 12.81 8.69
CA TYR A 216 -5.08 13.38 8.81
C TYR A 216 -5.02 14.46 9.88
N LEU A 217 -3.82 14.77 10.34
CA LEU A 217 -3.55 15.89 11.22
C LEU A 217 -3.29 17.15 10.41
N SER A 218 -3.86 18.29 10.82
CA SER A 218 -3.57 19.60 10.22
C SER A 218 -3.51 20.70 11.25
N TYR A 219 -2.65 21.70 10.98
CA TYR A 219 -2.53 22.95 11.73
C TYR A 219 -3.39 24.08 11.15
N LEU A 220 -4.46 23.75 10.41
CA LEU A 220 -5.28 24.72 9.69
C LEU A 220 -5.82 25.85 10.58
N ASN A 221 -6.09 25.59 11.86
CA ASN A 221 -6.57 26.54 12.84
C ASN A 221 -5.51 26.88 13.92
N GLY A 222 -4.22 26.78 13.59
CA GLY A 222 -3.11 27.12 14.47
C GLY A 222 -2.65 25.98 15.41
N ASN A 223 -3.59 25.17 15.94
CA ASN A 223 -3.28 23.99 16.77
C ASN A 223 -3.43 22.70 15.96
N PRO A 224 -2.66 21.64 16.29
CA PRO A 224 -2.78 20.35 15.62
C PRO A 224 -4.16 19.73 15.92
N ARG A 225 -4.94 19.50 14.87
CA ARG A 225 -6.29 18.94 14.93
C ARG A 225 -6.47 17.87 13.87
N ILE A 226 -7.37 16.95 14.12
CA ILE A 226 -7.67 15.85 13.19
C ILE A 226 -8.85 16.22 12.31
N TYR A 227 -8.63 16.05 11.01
CA TYR A 227 -9.63 16.28 9.96
C TYR A 227 -9.87 15.01 9.17
N VAL A 228 -11.07 14.87 8.63
CA VAL A 228 -11.41 13.91 7.57
C VAL A 228 -11.58 14.69 6.28
N TYR A 229 -10.84 14.28 5.25
CA TYR A 229 -10.96 14.78 3.88
C TYR A 229 -11.76 13.78 3.05
N ASP A 230 -12.82 14.23 2.39
CA ASP A 230 -13.59 13.43 1.44
C ASP A 230 -12.98 13.52 0.04
N LEU A 231 -12.61 12.39 -0.53
CA LEU A 231 -11.87 12.32 -1.80
C LEU A 231 -12.73 12.70 -3.03
N ALA A 232 -14.04 12.52 -2.94
CA ALA A 232 -14.95 12.80 -4.05
C ALA A 232 -15.32 14.29 -4.11
N SER A 233 -15.70 14.87 -2.98
CA SER A 233 -16.13 16.29 -2.91
C SER A 233 -14.99 17.27 -2.70
N GLY A 234 -13.81 16.79 -2.22
CA GLY A 234 -12.70 17.66 -1.83
C GLY A 234 -12.96 18.43 -0.52
N SER A 235 -14.04 18.15 0.17
CA SER A 235 -14.39 18.81 1.44
C SER A 235 -13.63 18.19 2.61
N GLN A 236 -13.39 19.01 3.65
CA GLN A 236 -12.78 18.54 4.89
C GLN A 236 -13.61 18.97 6.10
N ARG A 237 -13.65 18.13 7.11
CA ARG A 237 -14.34 18.40 8.36
C ARG A 237 -13.47 18.04 9.56
N LEU A 238 -13.66 18.78 10.65
CA LEU A 238 -13.03 18.50 11.94
C LEU A 238 -13.66 17.25 12.56
N VAL A 239 -12.85 16.37 13.14
CA VAL A 239 -13.32 15.11 13.76
C VAL A 239 -13.85 15.34 15.16
N THR A 240 -13.18 16.18 15.96
CA THR A 240 -13.53 16.43 17.36
C THR A 240 -13.63 17.92 17.66
N GLN A 241 -14.57 18.31 18.53
CA GLN A 241 -14.75 19.70 18.98
C GLN A 241 -13.78 20.10 20.12
N SER A 242 -12.97 19.18 20.65
CA SER A 242 -11.98 19.49 21.67
C SER A 242 -11.04 20.61 21.21
N THR A 243 -10.66 21.52 22.08
CA THR A 243 -9.64 22.54 21.83
C THR A 243 -8.21 22.05 22.09
N ASN A 244 -8.06 20.90 22.74
CA ASN A 244 -6.78 20.29 23.03
C ASN A 244 -6.10 19.77 21.75
N PRO A 245 -4.76 19.75 21.70
CA PRO A 245 -4.00 19.16 20.59
C PRO A 245 -4.34 17.69 20.38
N THR A 246 -4.54 17.29 19.11
CA THR A 246 -4.86 15.92 18.74
C THR A 246 -3.89 15.40 17.67
N PHE A 247 -3.50 14.10 17.74
CA PHE A 247 -2.44 13.51 16.93
C PHE A 247 -2.78 12.10 16.45
N ALA A 248 -1.98 11.59 15.51
CA ALA A 248 -1.87 10.18 15.12
C ALA A 248 -3.22 9.48 14.90
N PRO A 249 -4.08 9.97 14.00
CA PRO A 249 -5.37 9.37 13.75
C PRO A 249 -5.27 8.00 13.06
N ARG A 250 -6.22 7.09 13.34
CA ARG A 250 -6.36 5.78 12.70
C ARG A 250 -7.83 5.41 12.58
N TRP A 251 -8.20 4.79 11.46
CA TRP A 251 -9.54 4.21 11.28
C TRP A 251 -9.66 2.85 11.94
N SER A 252 -10.84 2.51 12.44
CA SER A 252 -11.21 1.12 12.70
C SER A 252 -11.41 0.36 11.38
N PRO A 253 -11.24 -0.99 11.37
CA PRO A 253 -11.39 -1.79 10.15
C PRO A 253 -12.79 -1.69 9.49
N ASP A 254 -13.82 -1.42 10.29
CA ASP A 254 -15.20 -1.21 9.81
C ASP A 254 -15.49 0.23 9.36
N GLY A 255 -14.51 1.14 9.48
CA GLY A 255 -14.64 2.55 9.11
C GLY A 255 -15.56 3.40 9.99
N LYS A 256 -16.08 2.87 11.11
CA LYS A 256 -17.05 3.57 11.96
C LYS A 256 -16.43 4.37 13.09
N THR A 257 -15.19 4.09 13.44
CA THR A 257 -14.48 4.71 14.57
C THR A 257 -13.14 5.27 14.12
N ILE A 258 -12.74 6.39 14.69
CA ILE A 258 -11.42 6.97 14.58
C ILE A 258 -10.76 6.93 15.95
N LEU A 259 -9.58 6.27 16.04
CA LEU A 259 -8.65 6.43 17.15
C LEU A 259 -7.81 7.69 16.93
N TYR A 260 -7.43 8.33 18.02
CA TYR A 260 -6.47 9.43 17.99
C TYR A 260 -5.87 9.64 19.37
N SER A 261 -4.77 10.34 19.45
CA SER A 261 -4.15 10.75 20.69
C SER A 261 -4.51 12.21 20.99
N MET A 262 -4.77 12.53 22.25
CA MET A 262 -5.08 13.90 22.69
C MET A 262 -4.27 14.27 23.93
N ALA A 263 -3.62 15.43 23.88
CA ALA A 263 -2.88 15.98 24.98
C ALA A 263 -3.80 16.83 25.89
N VAL A 264 -3.92 16.42 27.16
CA VAL A 264 -4.74 17.10 28.16
C VAL A 264 -3.90 17.29 29.43
N ASN A 265 -3.77 18.53 29.91
CA ASN A 265 -3.05 18.86 31.16
C ASN A 265 -1.64 18.24 31.28
N GLY A 266 -0.91 18.17 30.17
CA GLY A 266 0.47 17.67 30.13
C GLY A 266 0.57 16.15 29.99
N ASN A 267 -0.54 15.40 29.96
CA ASN A 267 -0.58 13.97 29.63
C ASN A 267 -1.15 13.75 28.22
N THR A 268 -0.76 12.67 27.56
CA THR A 268 -1.30 12.31 26.23
C THR A 268 -1.87 10.91 26.29
N ASP A 269 -3.13 10.78 25.93
CA ASP A 269 -3.86 9.51 25.98
C ASP A 269 -4.51 9.19 24.65
N ILE A 270 -4.88 7.94 24.47
CA ILE A 270 -5.63 7.45 23.31
C ILE A 270 -7.12 7.60 23.55
N TYR A 271 -7.78 8.14 22.54
CA TYR A 271 -9.23 8.34 22.50
C TYR A 271 -9.82 7.67 21.26
N SER A 272 -11.09 7.34 21.35
CA SER A 272 -11.92 6.94 20.22
C SER A 272 -13.09 7.90 20.03
N VAL A 273 -13.51 8.09 18.78
CA VAL A 273 -14.67 8.89 18.41
C VAL A 273 -15.36 8.24 17.21
N SER A 274 -16.68 8.43 17.09
CA SER A 274 -17.37 8.01 15.86
C SER A 274 -16.75 8.68 14.63
N ALA A 275 -16.63 7.95 13.53
CA ALA A 275 -16.19 8.50 12.25
C ALA A 275 -17.06 9.69 11.78
N GLN A 276 -18.29 9.81 12.25
CA GLN A 276 -19.20 10.93 11.98
C GLN A 276 -18.99 12.12 12.94
N GLY A 277 -18.10 11.99 13.94
CA GLY A 277 -17.92 12.96 15.01
C GLY A 277 -18.78 12.66 16.24
N GLY A 278 -18.77 13.56 17.21
CA GLY A 278 -19.51 13.42 18.46
C GLY A 278 -18.61 13.33 19.69
N PRO A 279 -19.10 12.81 20.83
CA PRO A 279 -18.33 12.70 22.06
C PRO A 279 -17.20 11.67 21.92
N SER A 280 -16.05 12.01 22.46
CA SER A 280 -14.88 11.12 22.48
C SER A 280 -14.85 10.28 23.75
N LYS A 281 -14.46 9.01 23.62
CA LYS A 281 -14.21 8.10 24.73
C LYS A 281 -12.72 7.99 24.97
N ARG A 282 -12.24 8.25 26.18
CA ARG A 282 -10.84 7.99 26.59
C ARG A 282 -10.64 6.50 26.77
N LEU A 283 -9.57 5.94 26.20
CA LEU A 283 -9.23 4.52 26.26
C LEU A 283 -8.04 4.23 27.18
N THR A 284 -7.10 5.19 27.32
CA THR A 284 -5.97 5.08 28.24
C THR A 284 -5.98 6.25 29.23
N ASP A 285 -5.46 6.03 30.46
CA ASP A 285 -5.42 7.02 31.54
C ASP A 285 -4.17 6.90 32.44
N ALA A 286 -3.19 6.09 32.01
CA ALA A 286 -1.94 5.94 32.76
C ALA A 286 -1.08 7.21 32.66
N PRO A 287 -0.25 7.50 33.66
CA PRO A 287 0.77 8.53 33.54
C PRO A 287 1.74 8.22 32.40
N GLY A 288 2.04 9.21 31.58
CA GLY A 288 2.92 9.07 30.43
C GLY A 288 2.24 9.39 29.11
N ILE A 289 2.98 9.22 28.02
CA ILE A 289 2.56 9.54 26.66
C ILE A 289 2.10 8.27 25.97
N ASP A 290 0.79 8.16 25.70
CA ASP A 290 0.19 7.08 24.94
C ASP A 290 -0.24 7.60 23.57
N VAL A 291 0.37 7.09 22.49
CA VAL A 291 0.15 7.59 21.14
C VAL A 291 0.07 6.49 20.07
N GLY A 292 -0.45 6.82 18.90
CA GLY A 292 -0.28 6.03 17.70
C GLY A 292 -1.02 4.70 17.68
N GLY A 293 -2.24 4.62 18.22
CA GLY A 293 -3.01 3.38 18.24
C GLY A 293 -3.34 2.84 16.85
N SER A 294 -3.18 1.52 16.62
CA SER A 294 -3.60 0.81 15.41
C SER A 294 -4.46 -0.39 15.78
N PHE A 295 -5.64 -0.51 15.15
CA PHE A 295 -6.50 -1.68 15.35
C PHE A 295 -5.94 -2.95 14.75
N SER A 296 -6.21 -4.09 15.38
CA SER A 296 -6.13 -5.39 14.72
C SER A 296 -7.17 -5.48 13.59
N PRO A 297 -6.95 -6.30 12.53
CA PRO A 297 -7.88 -6.38 11.41
C PRO A 297 -9.28 -6.90 11.78
N ASP A 298 -9.42 -7.64 12.88
CA ASP A 298 -10.72 -8.07 13.42
C ASP A 298 -11.39 -7.00 14.31
N GLY A 299 -10.73 -5.85 14.54
CA GLY A 299 -11.22 -4.74 15.33
C GLY A 299 -11.27 -4.96 16.84
N ARG A 300 -10.76 -6.09 17.37
CA ARG A 300 -10.88 -6.47 18.78
C ARG A 300 -9.76 -5.94 19.67
N SER A 301 -8.61 -5.66 19.08
CA SER A 301 -7.43 -5.19 19.80
C SER A 301 -6.88 -3.91 19.21
N ILE A 302 -6.12 -3.18 20.02
CA ILE A 302 -5.38 -1.98 19.63
C ILE A 302 -3.95 -2.14 20.08
N VAL A 303 -2.98 -1.99 19.17
CA VAL A 303 -1.56 -1.83 19.48
C VAL A 303 -1.24 -0.35 19.55
N PHE A 304 -0.41 0.08 20.49
CA PHE A 304 -0.06 1.49 20.69
C PHE A 304 1.32 1.65 21.32
N GLU A 305 1.84 2.87 21.25
CA GLU A 305 3.09 3.28 21.85
C GLU A 305 2.84 3.94 23.20
N SER A 306 3.66 3.61 24.22
CA SER A 306 3.59 4.22 25.54
C SER A 306 4.96 4.31 26.20
N ASP A 307 5.23 5.41 26.90
CA ASP A 307 6.45 5.59 27.70
C ASP A 307 6.23 5.37 29.21
N ARG A 308 5.05 4.90 29.61
CA ARG A 308 4.67 4.63 31.02
C ARG A 308 5.63 3.70 31.78
N SER A 309 6.42 2.91 31.07
CA SER A 309 7.46 2.04 31.64
C SER A 309 8.86 2.67 31.69
N GLY A 310 8.96 4.00 31.52
CA GLY A 310 10.21 4.77 31.57
C GLY A 310 10.82 5.07 30.19
N SER A 311 10.38 4.39 29.12
CA SER A 311 10.76 4.67 27.74
C SER A 311 9.70 4.18 26.77
N GLN A 312 9.69 4.69 25.56
CA GLN A 312 8.77 4.31 24.49
C GLN A 312 8.82 2.82 24.20
N GLN A 313 7.70 2.14 24.39
CA GLN A 313 7.51 0.72 24.19
C GLN A 313 6.16 0.44 23.55
N ILE A 314 5.98 -0.75 22.99
CA ILE A 314 4.74 -1.15 22.38
C ILE A 314 3.87 -1.91 23.38
N TYR A 315 2.64 -1.48 23.46
CA TYR A 315 1.57 -2.03 24.29
C TYR A 315 0.43 -2.52 23.40
N ILE A 316 -0.37 -3.42 23.96
CA ILE A 316 -1.61 -3.89 23.35
C ILE A 316 -2.74 -3.76 24.40
N MET A 317 -3.95 -3.50 23.93
CA MET A 317 -5.18 -3.46 24.72
C MET A 317 -6.37 -4.01 23.92
N ASN A 318 -7.45 -4.31 24.61
CA ASN A 318 -8.72 -4.55 23.95
C ASN A 318 -9.26 -3.25 23.30
N ALA A 319 -10.13 -3.36 22.31
CA ALA A 319 -10.70 -2.20 21.61
C ALA A 319 -11.51 -1.25 22.54
N ASP A 320 -11.98 -1.73 23.69
CA ASP A 320 -12.69 -0.93 24.70
C ASP A 320 -11.76 -0.17 25.68
N GLY A 321 -10.42 -0.38 25.58
CA GLY A 321 -9.38 0.19 26.42
C GLY A 321 -8.94 -0.71 27.59
N SER A 322 -9.57 -1.87 27.80
CA SER A 322 -9.23 -2.81 28.87
C SER A 322 -7.98 -3.67 28.52
N ASN A 323 -7.45 -4.39 29.53
CA ASN A 323 -6.36 -5.35 29.36
C ASN A 323 -5.07 -4.78 28.75
N GLN A 324 -4.70 -3.56 29.13
CA GLN A 324 -3.48 -2.90 28.65
C GLN A 324 -2.23 -3.64 29.18
N ARG A 325 -1.35 -4.07 28.27
CA ARG A 325 -0.10 -4.74 28.63
C ARG A 325 1.01 -4.43 27.62
N ARG A 326 2.24 -4.34 28.12
CA ARG A 326 3.44 -4.20 27.28
C ARG A 326 3.70 -5.51 26.53
N ILE A 327 4.14 -5.42 25.27
CA ILE A 327 4.53 -6.56 24.43
C ILE A 327 5.97 -6.45 23.90
N SER A 328 6.62 -5.28 23.97
CA SER A 328 8.02 -5.11 23.56
C SER A 328 8.95 -5.19 24.78
N PHE A 329 9.88 -6.17 24.77
CA PHE A 329 10.83 -6.43 25.89
C PHE A 329 12.29 -6.51 25.42
N PHE A 330 12.59 -6.06 24.22
CA PHE A 330 13.94 -5.97 23.67
C PHE A 330 14.63 -4.65 24.06
N GLY A 331 15.94 -4.54 23.84
CA GLY A 331 16.70 -3.32 24.14
C GLY A 331 16.31 -2.14 23.22
N GLY A 332 16.45 -0.91 23.74
CA GLY A 332 16.09 0.30 23.02
C GLY A 332 14.63 0.72 23.19
N ARG A 333 14.14 1.54 22.27
CA ARG A 333 12.76 2.05 22.22
C ARG A 333 12.01 1.50 21.00
N ALA A 334 10.71 1.47 21.08
CA ALA A 334 9.85 1.05 19.98
C ALA A 334 8.71 2.06 19.80
N ALA A 335 8.48 2.46 18.56
CA ALA A 335 7.56 3.53 18.20
C ALA A 335 6.73 3.19 16.94
N THR A 336 5.68 3.95 16.70
CA THR A 336 4.83 3.90 15.48
C THR A 336 4.36 2.49 15.09
N PRO A 337 3.75 1.72 16.00
CA PRO A 337 3.30 0.38 15.68
C PRO A 337 2.11 0.40 14.70
N GLU A 338 2.12 -0.50 13.73
CA GLU A 338 1.00 -0.72 12.81
C GLU A 338 0.73 -2.21 12.63
N TRP A 339 -0.52 -2.62 12.84
CA TRP A 339 -0.93 -4.01 12.73
C TRP A 339 -1.02 -4.45 11.26
N SER A 340 -0.49 -5.62 10.94
CA SER A 340 -0.63 -6.24 9.63
C SER A 340 -2.11 -6.46 9.29
N PRO A 341 -2.54 -6.21 8.04
CA PRO A 341 -3.90 -6.53 7.60
C PRO A 341 -4.20 -8.05 7.66
N ARG A 342 -3.17 -8.88 7.78
CA ARG A 342 -3.29 -10.34 7.98
C ARG A 342 -3.50 -10.75 9.44
N GLY A 343 -3.25 -9.84 10.39
CA GLY A 343 -3.40 -10.09 11.82
C GLY A 343 -2.23 -10.82 12.48
N ASP A 344 -1.27 -11.26 11.73
CA ASP A 344 -0.17 -12.14 12.15
C ASP A 344 1.06 -11.39 12.67
N GLN A 345 1.25 -10.12 12.30
CA GLN A 345 2.44 -9.34 12.64
C GLN A 345 2.11 -7.89 12.98
N ILE A 346 3.04 -7.23 13.66
CA ILE A 346 3.07 -5.79 13.94
C ILE A 346 4.36 -5.24 13.37
N ALA A 347 4.26 -4.24 12.48
CA ALA A 347 5.39 -3.46 12.03
C ALA A 347 5.60 -2.28 12.98
N PHE A 348 6.84 -1.91 13.25
CA PHE A 348 7.17 -0.80 14.12
C PHE A 348 8.54 -0.20 13.81
N THR A 349 8.80 0.98 14.35
CA THR A 349 10.12 1.61 14.33
C THR A 349 10.90 1.19 15.59
N HIS A 350 11.99 0.45 15.43
CA HIS A 350 12.91 0.13 16.52
C HIS A 350 14.03 1.16 16.59
N ILE A 351 14.24 1.73 17.76
CA ILE A 351 15.20 2.82 18.02
C ILE A 351 16.26 2.35 19.01
N ALA A 352 17.44 2.00 18.47
CA ALA A 352 18.60 1.56 19.24
C ALA A 352 19.88 2.10 18.56
N GLY A 353 20.16 3.39 18.75
CA GLY A 353 21.17 4.15 18.01
C GLY A 353 20.63 4.62 16.66
N ASN A 354 20.31 3.70 15.78
CA ASN A 354 19.61 3.95 14.51
C ASN A 354 18.10 3.70 14.63
N PHE A 355 17.33 4.19 13.67
CA PHE A 355 15.91 3.89 13.54
C PHE A 355 15.74 2.86 12.43
N ARG A 356 15.10 1.73 12.74
CA ARG A 356 14.95 0.61 11.82
C ARG A 356 13.49 0.16 11.76
N VAL A 357 13.03 -0.18 10.59
CA VAL A 357 11.76 -0.90 10.45
C VAL A 357 11.96 -2.34 10.93
N ALA A 358 11.11 -2.76 11.84
CA ALA A 358 11.13 -4.09 12.42
C ALA A 358 9.72 -4.69 12.48
N LEU A 359 9.66 -6.01 12.62
CA LEU A 359 8.45 -6.80 12.79
C LEU A 359 8.51 -7.55 14.10
N MET A 360 7.34 -7.83 14.67
CA MET A 360 7.14 -8.78 15.77
C MET A 360 5.76 -9.44 15.67
N ASP A 361 5.57 -10.55 16.34
CA ASP A 361 4.26 -11.15 16.52
C ASP A 361 3.39 -10.33 17.47
N PRO A 362 2.04 -10.46 17.44
CA PRO A 362 1.16 -9.79 18.40
C PRO A 362 1.39 -10.19 19.87
N SER A 363 2.09 -11.29 20.12
CA SER A 363 2.56 -11.70 21.46
C SER A 363 3.82 -10.95 21.92
N GLY A 364 4.52 -10.23 21.02
CA GLY A 364 5.80 -9.57 21.24
C GLY A 364 7.03 -10.42 20.93
N GLY A 365 6.84 -11.65 20.44
CA GLY A 365 7.92 -12.56 20.03
C GLY A 365 8.40 -12.33 18.60
N ASN A 366 9.38 -13.13 18.18
CA ASN A 366 9.91 -13.19 16.80
C ASN A 366 10.33 -11.84 16.22
N VAL A 367 10.98 -11.01 17.02
CA VAL A 367 11.43 -9.66 16.62
C VAL A 367 12.52 -9.79 15.57
N ARG A 368 12.33 -9.13 14.43
CA ARG A 368 13.32 -9.07 13.35
C ARG A 368 13.33 -7.72 12.65
N HIS A 369 14.53 -7.27 12.26
CA HIS A 369 14.70 -6.05 11.49
C HIS A 369 14.56 -6.32 10.00
N LEU A 370 13.86 -5.43 9.28
CA LEU A 370 13.77 -5.46 7.83
C LEU A 370 14.75 -4.49 7.18
N THR A 371 15.17 -3.45 7.90
CA THR A 371 16.07 -2.42 7.38
C THR A 371 17.25 -2.20 8.32
N ASP A 372 18.34 -1.68 7.76
CA ASP A 372 19.55 -1.32 8.50
C ASP A 372 20.11 0.01 7.96
N SER A 373 19.42 1.10 8.24
CA SER A 373 19.80 2.43 7.81
C SER A 373 19.89 3.38 9.00
N TRP A 374 20.26 4.64 8.73
CA TRP A 374 20.35 5.66 9.76
C TRP A 374 19.00 5.96 10.41
N GLN A 375 17.95 6.20 9.57
CA GLN A 375 16.64 6.60 10.08
C GLN A 375 15.53 6.20 9.11
N ASP A 376 14.93 5.03 9.39
CA ASP A 376 13.76 4.49 8.73
C ASP A 376 12.59 4.46 9.72
N GLU A 377 11.46 5.11 9.39
CA GLU A 377 10.38 5.36 10.33
C GLU A 377 8.99 5.19 9.71
N ALA A 378 8.00 5.09 10.59
CA ALA A 378 6.57 5.06 10.29
C ALA A 378 6.20 4.01 9.22
N PRO A 379 6.41 2.74 9.51
CA PRO A 379 6.02 1.68 8.60
C PRO A 379 4.51 1.67 8.37
N THR A 380 4.09 1.34 7.15
CA THR A 380 2.70 1.03 6.79
C THR A 380 2.66 -0.18 5.86
N TRP A 381 1.56 -0.91 5.88
CA TRP A 381 1.41 -2.15 5.16
C TRP A 381 0.77 -1.98 3.80
N SER A 382 1.21 -2.77 2.80
CA SER A 382 0.39 -3.01 1.60
C SER A 382 -0.93 -3.69 1.97
N PRO A 383 -2.00 -3.53 1.16
CA PRO A 383 -3.31 -4.13 1.46
C PRO A 383 -3.28 -5.64 1.71
N ASN A 384 -2.37 -6.37 1.07
CA ASN A 384 -2.21 -7.82 1.25
C ASN A 384 -1.21 -8.21 2.36
N GLY A 385 -0.60 -7.24 3.04
CA GLY A 385 0.34 -7.48 4.13
C GLY A 385 1.67 -8.12 3.71
N ARG A 386 2.11 -7.98 2.46
CA ARG A 386 3.37 -8.56 1.95
C ARG A 386 4.51 -7.57 1.80
N ILE A 387 4.18 -6.29 1.69
CA ILE A 387 5.16 -5.22 1.54
C ILE A 387 4.94 -4.19 2.63
N ILE A 388 6.03 -3.67 3.16
CA ILE A 388 6.03 -2.55 4.11
C ILE A 388 6.60 -1.34 3.40
N GLN A 389 5.89 -0.23 3.49
CA GLN A 389 6.33 1.07 3.07
C GLN A 389 6.66 1.92 4.29
N PHE A 390 7.70 2.73 4.19
CA PHE A 390 8.19 3.60 5.26
C PHE A 390 8.86 4.82 4.65
N PHE A 391 9.23 5.80 5.46
CA PHE A 391 10.09 6.87 4.97
C PHE A 391 11.48 6.78 5.58
N ARG A 392 12.47 7.21 4.79
CA ARG A 392 13.88 7.28 5.17
C ARG A 392 14.33 8.72 5.21
N THR A 393 14.99 9.11 6.29
CA THR A 393 15.66 10.42 6.42
C THR A 393 17.15 10.26 6.13
N GLU A 394 17.67 11.05 5.21
CA GLU A 394 19.09 11.10 4.91
C GLU A 394 19.85 11.85 6.01
N ARG A 395 20.94 11.25 6.51
CA ARG A 395 21.70 11.76 7.66
C ARG A 395 22.24 13.20 7.47
N ASN A 396 22.74 13.50 6.29
CA ASN A 396 23.44 14.77 6.06
C ASN A 396 22.49 15.89 5.60
N SER A 397 21.59 15.59 4.69
CA SER A 397 20.68 16.56 4.08
C SER A 397 19.40 16.77 4.90
N GLY A 398 19.00 15.77 5.69
CA GLY A 398 17.70 15.71 6.35
C GLY A 398 16.55 15.58 5.35
N ARG A 399 16.83 15.24 4.09
CA ARG A 399 15.79 14.95 3.08
C ARG A 399 15.12 13.63 3.37
N THR A 400 13.84 13.59 3.10
CA THR A 400 13.01 12.39 3.30
C THR A 400 12.63 11.77 1.98
N SER A 401 12.52 10.46 1.94
CA SER A 401 12.08 9.70 0.76
C SER A 401 11.30 8.46 1.17
N LEU A 402 10.39 8.01 0.31
CA LEU A 402 9.59 6.82 0.55
C LEU A 402 10.33 5.58 0.04
N TRP A 403 10.27 4.53 0.83
CA TRP A 403 10.90 3.24 0.56
C TRP A 403 9.92 2.11 0.79
N GLN A 404 10.18 0.99 0.13
CA GLN A 404 9.42 -0.25 0.29
C GLN A 404 10.38 -1.41 0.50
N VAL A 405 9.95 -2.38 1.28
CA VAL A 405 10.67 -3.62 1.56
C VAL A 405 9.67 -4.77 1.70
N ASP A 406 10.01 -5.95 1.23
CA ASP A 406 9.19 -7.14 1.47
C ASP A 406 9.40 -7.71 2.89
N LEU A 407 8.56 -8.69 3.25
CA LEU A 407 8.64 -9.33 4.58
C LEU A 407 9.95 -10.08 4.85
N THR A 408 10.75 -10.40 3.84
CA THR A 408 12.03 -11.06 4.00
C THR A 408 13.17 -10.09 4.29
N GLY A 409 12.92 -8.78 4.17
CA GLY A 409 13.94 -7.73 4.22
C GLY A 409 14.68 -7.54 2.89
N ARG A 410 14.27 -8.27 1.86
CA ARG A 410 14.78 -8.14 0.49
C ARG A 410 13.95 -7.13 -0.30
N ASN A 411 14.28 -6.89 -1.55
CA ASN A 411 13.61 -5.91 -2.41
C ASN A 411 13.48 -4.52 -1.79
N LEU A 412 14.46 -4.13 -0.99
CA LEU A 412 14.53 -2.77 -0.46
C LEU A 412 14.69 -1.79 -1.61
N ARG A 413 13.69 -0.98 -1.86
CA ARG A 413 13.70 -0.03 -2.98
C ARG A 413 13.10 1.30 -2.62
N ARG A 414 13.60 2.35 -3.27
CA ARG A 414 13.02 3.69 -3.18
C ARG A 414 11.77 3.77 -4.07
N LEU A 415 10.68 4.32 -3.56
CA LEU A 415 9.53 4.70 -4.36
C LEU A 415 9.77 6.11 -4.93
N ALA A 416 9.61 6.28 -6.23
CA ALA A 416 9.78 7.57 -6.87
C ALA A 416 8.67 8.54 -6.46
N THR A 417 9.07 9.71 -5.95
CA THR A 417 8.17 10.83 -5.65
C THR A 417 8.74 12.09 -6.29
N PRO A 418 7.90 13.02 -6.78
CA PRO A 418 8.38 14.25 -7.41
C PRO A 418 9.07 15.20 -6.44
N VAL A 419 8.82 15.08 -5.16
CA VAL A 419 9.39 15.87 -4.05
C VAL A 419 9.74 14.96 -2.89
N ASP A 420 10.37 15.49 -1.83
CA ASP A 420 10.63 14.76 -0.60
C ASP A 420 9.29 14.25 -0.01
N GLY A 421 9.31 13.12 0.68
CA GLY A 421 8.10 12.50 1.22
C GLY A 421 8.30 11.83 2.57
N SER A 422 7.31 12.00 3.46
CA SER A 422 7.24 11.35 4.78
C SER A 422 5.84 10.81 5.07
N ASP A 423 5.66 10.15 6.20
CA ASP A 423 4.38 9.65 6.72
C ASP A 423 3.53 8.90 5.67
N PRO A 424 4.05 7.86 5.00
CA PRO A 424 3.27 7.14 4.01
C PRO A 424 2.08 6.41 4.65
N ALA A 425 1.01 6.28 3.88
CA ALA A 425 -0.15 5.49 4.22
C ALA A 425 -0.64 4.75 2.97
N TRP A 426 -0.49 3.44 2.96
CA TRP A 426 -0.99 2.63 1.88
C TRP A 426 -2.50 2.46 2.03
N GLY A 427 -3.25 2.79 0.98
CA GLY A 427 -4.69 2.65 0.93
C GLY A 427 -5.13 1.23 0.58
N PRO A 428 -6.42 0.90 0.74
CA PRO A 428 -6.98 -0.37 0.30
C PRO A 428 -6.92 -0.51 -1.23
N VAL A 429 -7.14 -1.73 -1.72
CA VAL A 429 -7.34 -1.98 -3.17
C VAL A 429 -8.57 -1.20 -3.64
N LEU A 430 -8.48 -0.60 -4.82
CA LEU A 430 -9.57 0.19 -5.39
C LEU A 430 -10.74 -0.71 -5.84
N PRO A 431 -11.99 -0.28 -5.63
CA PRO A 431 -13.16 -1.05 -6.02
C PRO A 431 -13.32 -1.22 -7.55
#